data_bb9d7a56421dfe2868efa03e900f87b7
#
_entry.id   bb9d7a56421dfe2868efa03e900f87b7
#
_cell.length_a   1.000
_cell.length_b   1.000
_cell.length_c   1.000
_cell.angle_alpha   90.00
_cell.angle_beta   90.00
_cell.angle_gamma   90.00
#
_symmetry.space_group_name_H-M   'P 1'
#
loop_
_entity.id
_entity.type
_entity.pdbx_description
1 polymer ?
#
loop_
_entity_poly.entity_id
_entity_poly.type
_entity_poly.pdbx_seq_one_letter_code
_entity_poly.pdbx_strand_id
1 'polypeptide(L)'
;GLVGSEMCIRDSSYVCPLFSIEQCRDGKKDESLFTNIMKELPCSNNEPEPKVNILAWQEDEKQIILIIPRCKHRPECYSAEAGKQMLVSPGTLDMAGIIVTPRKEDFEKISTEDIRQILQEVGLPREDAQEIIKKYRKRDRL
;
A
#
# COMPACT_ATOMS: atom_id res chain seq x y z
N GLY A 1 -28.11 -11.59 -7.45
CA GLY A 1 -26.76 -11.21 -7.72
C GLY A 1 -26.27 -10.30 -6.64
N LEU A 2 -25.32 -10.74 -5.85
CA LEU A 2 -24.65 -9.90 -4.86
C LEU A 2 -23.88 -8.81 -5.60
N VAL A 3 -24.43 -7.60 -5.58
CA VAL A 3 -23.70 -6.38 -5.91
C VAL A 3 -22.91 -6.04 -4.67
N GLY A 4 -21.75 -6.67 -4.52
CA GLY A 4 -20.88 -6.48 -3.39
C GLY A 4 -19.53 -5.92 -3.81
N SER A 5 -18.97 -5.05 -3.01
CA SER A 5 -17.55 -4.74 -3.07
C SER A 5 -16.79 -5.94 -2.53
N GLU A 6 -15.89 -6.50 -3.32
CA GLU A 6 -15.02 -7.58 -2.87
C GLU A 6 -13.68 -7.03 -2.44
N MET A 7 -13.25 -7.40 -1.25
CA MET A 7 -11.90 -7.11 -0.76
C MET A 7 -11.02 -8.33 -0.96
N CYS A 8 -9.98 -8.20 -1.74
CA CYS A 8 -8.93 -9.20 -1.88
C CYS A 8 -7.62 -8.69 -1.31
N ILE A 9 -6.92 -9.57 -0.58
CA ILE A 9 -5.51 -9.36 -0.30
C ILE A 9 -4.73 -10.26 -1.24
N ARG A 10 -3.91 -9.64 -2.05
CA ARG A 10 -2.95 -10.35 -2.87
C ARG A 10 -1.66 -10.49 -2.08
N ASP A 11 -1.46 -11.66 -1.49
CA ASP A 11 -0.42 -11.90 -0.48
C ASP A 11 0.90 -12.44 -1.06
N SER A 12 0.90 -13.22 -2.11
CA SER A 12 2.05 -14.08 -2.37
C SER A 12 3.14 -13.53 -3.29
N SER A 13 2.86 -12.49 -4.07
CA SER A 13 3.80 -11.95 -5.07
C SER A 13 4.24 -10.52 -4.83
N TYR A 14 3.65 -9.83 -3.87
CA TYR A 14 3.99 -8.44 -3.58
C TYR A 14 4.94 -8.32 -2.39
N VAL A 15 5.87 -7.39 -2.50
CA VAL A 15 6.88 -7.12 -1.47
C VAL A 15 6.27 -6.53 -0.21
N CYS A 16 5.18 -5.77 -0.35
CA CYS A 16 4.42 -5.22 0.77
C CYS A 16 2.93 -5.55 0.65
N PRO A 17 2.19 -5.61 1.77
CA PRO A 17 0.75 -5.84 1.75
C PRO A 17 0.00 -4.73 1.02
N LEU A 18 -1.07 -5.10 0.33
CA LEU A 18 -2.02 -4.18 -0.27
C LEU A 18 -3.44 -4.72 -0.14
N PHE A 19 -4.41 -3.81 -0.11
CA PHE A 19 -5.83 -4.12 -0.15
C PHE A 19 -6.38 -3.74 -1.51
N SER A 20 -7.10 -4.65 -2.14
CA SER A 20 -7.79 -4.40 -3.41
C SER A 20 -9.29 -4.37 -3.16
N ILE A 21 -9.94 -3.30 -3.61
CA ILE A 21 -11.39 -3.15 -3.56
C ILE A 21 -11.89 -3.12 -5.01
N GLU A 22 -12.82 -4.01 -5.33
CA GLU A 22 -13.54 -3.99 -6.60
C GLU A 22 -14.99 -3.56 -6.36
N GLN A 23 -15.46 -2.54 -7.08
CA GLN A 23 -16.82 -2.04 -6.99
C GLN A 23 -17.49 -2.06 -8.37
N CYS A 24 -18.71 -2.58 -8.46
CA CYS A 24 -19.51 -2.46 -9.68
C CYS A 24 -20.03 -1.03 -9.86
N ARG A 25 -20.06 -0.56 -11.12
CA ARG A 25 -20.44 0.82 -11.47
C ARG A 25 -21.91 1.16 -11.15
N ASP A 26 -22.81 0.17 -11.24
CA ASP A 26 -24.25 0.33 -10.99
C ASP A 26 -24.66 0.10 -9.53
N GLY A 27 -23.71 -0.28 -8.68
CA GLY A 27 -23.94 -0.41 -7.25
C GLY A 27 -23.93 0.95 -6.57
N LYS A 28 -24.76 1.13 -5.54
CA LYS A 28 -24.53 2.19 -4.56
C LYS A 28 -23.08 2.09 -4.15
N LYS A 29 -22.31 3.15 -4.38
CA LYS A 29 -20.91 3.22 -3.97
C LYS A 29 -20.84 2.80 -2.51
N ASP A 30 -20.24 1.64 -2.26
CA ASP A 30 -20.00 1.20 -0.90
C ASP A 30 -18.78 1.95 -0.36
N GLU A 31 -18.97 3.23 -0.10
CA GLU A 31 -17.97 4.08 0.54
C GLU A 31 -17.58 3.54 1.92
N SER A 32 -18.40 2.63 2.48
CA SER A 32 -18.18 2.05 3.79
C SER A 32 -16.93 1.17 3.83
N LEU A 33 -16.66 0.39 2.78
CA LEU A 33 -15.51 -0.52 2.74
C LEU A 33 -14.19 0.23 2.75
N PHE A 34 -14.03 1.22 1.88
CA PHE A 34 -12.85 2.06 1.84
C PHE A 34 -12.63 2.78 3.18
N THR A 35 -13.69 3.42 3.69
CA THR A 35 -13.65 4.14 4.96
C THR A 35 -13.32 3.23 6.14
N ASN A 36 -13.85 2.01 6.16
CA ASN A 36 -13.60 1.05 7.21
C ASN A 36 -12.14 0.56 7.20
N ILE A 37 -11.58 0.29 6.02
CA ILE A 37 -10.17 -0.06 5.88
C ILE A 37 -9.30 1.09 6.38
N MET A 38 -9.57 2.32 5.93
CA MET A 38 -8.80 3.50 6.36
C MET A 38 -8.82 3.72 7.87
N LYS A 39 -9.94 3.46 8.53
CA LYS A 39 -10.08 3.57 10.00
C LYS A 39 -9.29 2.51 10.78
N GLU A 40 -9.07 1.35 10.19
CA GLU A 40 -8.32 0.26 10.84
C GLU A 40 -6.79 0.39 10.63
N LEU A 41 -6.36 1.24 9.70
CA LEU A 41 -4.93 1.45 9.47
C LEU A 41 -4.28 2.20 10.63
N PRO A 42 -3.04 1.84 11.00
CA PRO A 42 -2.35 2.51 12.09
C PRO A 42 -2.03 3.96 11.75
N CYS A 43 -2.30 4.86 12.69
CA CYS A 43 -1.89 6.26 12.67
C CYS A 43 -0.86 6.52 13.76
N SER A 44 0.11 7.38 13.50
CA SER A 44 1.00 7.86 14.54
C SER A 44 0.30 8.94 15.37
N ASN A 45 0.70 9.10 16.64
CA ASN A 45 0.08 10.05 17.58
C ASN A 45 0.12 11.52 17.10
N ASN A 46 1.01 11.84 16.16
CA ASN A 46 1.21 13.18 15.63
C ASN A 46 0.62 13.39 14.21
N GLU A 47 0.01 12.35 13.63
CA GLU A 47 -0.55 12.40 12.29
C GLU A 47 -2.03 11.98 12.33
N PRO A 48 -2.94 12.83 11.83
CA PRO A 48 -4.37 12.56 11.91
C PRO A 48 -4.84 11.47 10.95
N GLU A 49 -4.02 11.10 9.97
CA GLU A 49 -4.36 10.17 8.90
C GLU A 49 -3.31 9.07 8.75
N PRO A 50 -3.72 7.86 8.34
CA PRO A 50 -2.78 6.79 8.06
C PRO A 50 -1.94 7.10 6.80
N LYS A 51 -0.70 6.62 6.78
CA LYS A 51 0.15 6.69 5.59
C LYS A 51 -0.29 5.65 4.57
N VAL A 52 -0.73 6.10 3.41
CA VAL A 52 -1.15 5.23 2.31
C VAL A 52 -0.74 5.77 0.96
N ASN A 53 -0.54 4.87 0.01
CA ASN A 53 -0.60 5.19 -1.41
C ASN A 53 -1.85 4.56 -1.99
N ILE A 54 -2.55 5.28 -2.84
CA ILE A 54 -3.81 4.84 -3.44
C ILE A 54 -3.68 4.91 -4.96
N LEU A 55 -4.06 3.82 -5.61
CA LEU A 55 -4.22 3.73 -7.06
C LEU A 55 -5.67 3.37 -7.34
N ALA A 56 -6.28 4.08 -8.27
CA ALA A 56 -7.64 3.79 -8.67
C ALA A 56 -7.78 3.89 -10.18
N TRP A 57 -8.49 2.93 -10.78
CA TRP A 57 -8.77 2.95 -12.21
C TRP A 57 -10.11 2.28 -12.50
N GLN A 58 -10.53 2.43 -13.74
CA GLN A 58 -11.72 1.80 -14.26
C GLN A 58 -11.35 0.63 -15.18
N GLU A 59 -11.99 -0.49 -14.99
CA GLU A 59 -11.86 -1.66 -15.83
C GLU A 59 -13.25 -2.20 -16.14
N ASP A 60 -13.69 -2.03 -17.39
CA ASP A 60 -15.05 -2.33 -17.83
C ASP A 60 -16.12 -1.66 -16.95
N GLU A 61 -17.00 -2.45 -16.34
CA GLU A 61 -18.07 -1.99 -15.45
C GLU A 61 -17.64 -1.90 -13.97
N LYS A 62 -16.34 -2.09 -13.69
CA LYS A 62 -15.80 -2.10 -12.33
C LYS A 62 -14.86 -0.92 -12.09
N GLN A 63 -14.91 -0.38 -10.90
CA GLN A 63 -13.87 0.48 -10.35
C GLN A 63 -12.97 -0.35 -9.44
N ILE A 64 -11.67 -0.26 -9.64
CA ILE A 64 -10.68 -0.93 -8.83
C ILE A 64 -9.91 0.11 -8.03
N ILE A 65 -9.78 -0.12 -6.74
CA ILE A 65 -9.03 0.73 -5.82
C ILE A 65 -7.99 -0.13 -5.11
N LEU A 66 -6.72 0.20 -5.25
CA LEU A 66 -5.63 -0.38 -4.47
C LEU A 66 -5.22 0.58 -3.36
N ILE A 67 -5.24 0.07 -2.14
CA ILE A 67 -4.74 0.77 -0.96
C ILE A 67 -3.45 0.08 -0.54
N ILE A 68 -2.35 0.81 -0.58
CA ILE A 68 -1.02 0.34 -0.19
C ILE A 68 -0.65 1.04 1.11
N PRO A 69 -0.89 0.42 2.27
CA PRO A 69 -0.60 1.03 3.56
C PRO A 69 0.90 1.06 3.84
N ARG A 70 1.33 2.10 4.52
CA ARG A 70 2.74 2.34 4.83
C ARG A 70 2.94 2.59 6.31
N CYS A 71 4.12 2.23 6.81
CA CYS A 71 4.54 2.58 8.17
C CYS A 71 5.49 3.79 8.21
N LYS A 72 6.22 4.07 7.12
CA LYS A 72 7.10 5.26 7.02
C LYS A 72 7.08 5.87 5.61
N HIS A 73 7.41 7.15 5.53
CA HIS A 73 7.53 7.85 4.26
C HIS A 73 8.82 7.52 3.51
N ARG A 74 9.92 7.37 4.23
CA ARG A 74 11.26 7.17 3.67
C ARG A 74 11.98 6.00 4.35
N PRO A 75 12.77 5.23 3.60
CA PRO A 75 13.63 4.20 4.16
C PRO A 75 14.85 4.82 4.87
N GLU A 76 15.51 4.05 5.70
CA GLU A 76 16.71 4.50 6.44
C GLU A 76 17.84 4.90 5.51
N CYS A 77 18.00 4.21 4.38
CA CYS A 77 19.02 4.54 3.39
C CYS A 77 18.90 5.97 2.82
N TYR A 78 17.70 6.58 2.90
CA TYR A 78 17.50 7.96 2.43
C TYR A 78 18.31 8.99 3.22
N SER A 79 18.43 8.81 4.52
CA SER A 79 19.16 9.69 5.45
C SER A 79 20.46 9.07 5.99
N ALA A 80 20.93 7.99 5.38
CA ALA A 80 22.17 7.34 5.79
C ALA A 80 23.42 8.22 5.54
N GLU A 81 24.54 7.84 6.14
CA GLU A 81 25.82 8.52 5.96
C GLU A 81 26.30 8.50 4.51
N ALA A 82 27.17 9.46 4.18
CA ALA A 82 27.81 9.52 2.88
C ALA A 82 28.46 8.18 2.48
N GLY A 83 28.20 7.73 1.27
CA GLY A 83 28.66 6.43 0.74
C GLY A 83 27.69 5.25 0.97
N LYS A 84 26.82 5.34 1.98
CA LYS A 84 25.71 4.39 2.20
C LYS A 84 24.34 4.96 1.82
N GLN A 85 24.29 6.26 1.63
CA GLN A 85 23.07 6.95 1.28
C GLN A 85 22.56 6.56 -0.11
N MET A 86 21.25 6.36 -0.20
CA MET A 86 20.52 6.14 -1.44
C MET A 86 19.27 7.01 -1.42
N LEU A 87 19.19 7.98 -2.34
CA LEU A 87 18.07 8.93 -2.39
C LEU A 87 16.84 8.32 -3.06
N VAL A 88 16.30 7.28 -2.45
CA VAL A 88 15.03 6.67 -2.86
C VAL A 88 13.96 7.01 -1.83
N SER A 89 12.92 7.70 -2.27
CA SER A 89 11.77 8.06 -1.43
C SER A 89 10.50 7.52 -2.10
N PRO A 90 10.13 6.27 -1.81
CA PRO A 90 9.03 5.62 -2.52
C PRO A 90 7.74 6.42 -2.44
N GLY A 91 7.22 6.80 -3.59
CA GLY A 91 5.90 7.40 -3.78
C GLY A 91 4.92 6.40 -4.38
N THR A 92 3.80 6.89 -4.89
CA THR A 92 2.76 6.02 -5.47
C THR A 92 3.27 5.23 -6.69
N LEU A 93 4.08 5.84 -7.54
CA LEU A 93 4.67 5.17 -8.70
C LEU A 93 5.63 4.06 -8.30
N ASP A 94 6.47 4.32 -7.30
CA ASP A 94 7.42 3.32 -6.79
C ASP A 94 6.68 2.13 -6.17
N MET A 95 5.65 2.39 -5.40
CA MET A 95 4.81 1.34 -4.83
C MET A 95 4.03 0.55 -5.89
N ALA A 96 3.78 1.17 -7.06
CA ALA A 96 3.20 0.52 -8.24
C ALA A 96 4.21 -0.23 -9.11
N GLY A 97 5.51 -0.15 -8.80
CA GLY A 97 6.58 -0.91 -9.46
C GLY A 97 7.53 -0.10 -10.34
N ILE A 98 7.44 1.23 -10.32
CA ILE A 98 8.33 2.11 -11.08
C ILE A 98 9.24 2.86 -10.11
N ILE A 99 10.42 2.32 -9.83
CA ILE A 99 11.35 2.93 -8.88
C ILE A 99 12.09 4.12 -9.52
N VAL A 100 12.03 5.27 -8.85
CA VAL A 100 12.69 6.50 -9.27
C VAL A 100 13.94 6.73 -8.43
N THR A 101 15.08 6.78 -9.09
CA THR A 101 16.38 7.12 -8.48
C THR A 101 16.87 8.43 -9.07
N PRO A 102 16.81 9.56 -8.34
CA PRO A 102 17.14 10.89 -8.88
C PRO A 102 18.63 11.08 -9.17
N ARG A 103 19.51 10.29 -8.54
CA ARG A 103 20.96 10.37 -8.79
C ARG A 103 21.43 9.21 -9.65
N LYS A 104 22.34 9.51 -10.59
CA LYS A 104 22.93 8.50 -11.48
C LYS A 104 23.66 7.41 -10.70
N GLU A 105 24.42 7.77 -9.69
CA GLU A 105 25.14 6.82 -8.84
C GLU A 105 24.22 5.87 -8.09
N ASP A 106 23.04 6.31 -7.67
CA ASP A 106 22.05 5.44 -7.05
C ASP A 106 21.46 4.47 -8.06
N PHE A 107 21.16 4.95 -9.26
CA PHE A 107 20.65 4.12 -10.36
C PHE A 107 21.63 3.00 -10.73
N GLU A 108 22.93 3.30 -10.77
CA GLU A 108 23.97 2.32 -11.12
C GLU A 108 24.23 1.31 -9.99
N LYS A 109 23.94 1.67 -8.74
CA LYS A 109 24.22 0.83 -7.56
C LYS A 109 23.03 -0.01 -7.11
N ILE A 110 21.79 0.50 -7.30
CA ILE A 110 20.60 -0.13 -6.73
C ILE A 110 20.40 -1.54 -7.30
N SER A 111 20.28 -2.50 -6.41
CA SER A 111 19.98 -3.89 -6.75
C SER A 111 18.49 -4.21 -6.55
N THR A 112 18.06 -5.33 -7.09
CA THR A 112 16.70 -5.84 -6.84
C THR A 112 16.46 -6.11 -5.35
N GLU A 113 17.50 -6.55 -4.63
CA GLU A 113 17.39 -6.79 -3.20
C GLU A 113 17.26 -5.48 -2.41
N ASP A 114 17.97 -4.42 -2.80
CA ASP A 114 17.82 -3.10 -2.20
C ASP A 114 16.38 -2.58 -2.37
N ILE A 115 15.83 -2.72 -3.57
CA ILE A 115 14.44 -2.35 -3.87
C ILE A 115 13.47 -3.13 -2.98
N ARG A 116 13.66 -4.44 -2.85
CA ARG A 116 12.85 -5.30 -1.99
C ARG A 116 12.88 -4.84 -0.54
N GLN A 117 14.06 -4.60 0.00
CA GLN A 117 14.25 -4.13 1.38
C GLN A 117 13.61 -2.76 1.60
N ILE A 118 13.80 -1.82 0.69
CA ILE A 118 13.21 -0.48 0.76
C ILE A 118 11.67 -0.56 0.81
N LEU A 119 11.07 -1.34 -0.07
CA LEU A 119 9.62 -1.49 -0.12
C LEU A 119 9.06 -2.22 1.11
N GLN A 120 9.75 -3.23 1.61
CA GLN A 120 9.38 -3.92 2.86
C GLN A 120 9.48 -2.99 4.07
N GLU A 121 10.51 -2.15 4.11
CA GLU A 121 10.74 -1.23 5.21
C GLU A 121 9.67 -0.13 5.29
N VAL A 122 9.25 0.43 4.17
CA VAL A 122 8.25 1.50 4.12
C VAL A 122 6.81 1.00 4.14
N GLY A 123 6.57 -0.23 3.72
CA GLY A 123 5.25 -0.86 3.70
C GLY A 123 4.76 -1.25 5.09
N LEU A 124 3.46 -1.43 5.25
CA LEU A 124 2.89 -1.98 6.49
C LEU A 124 3.39 -3.42 6.69
N PRO A 125 3.79 -3.81 7.93
CA PRO A 125 4.11 -5.20 8.22
C PRO A 125 2.96 -6.16 7.90
N ARG A 126 3.28 -7.36 7.39
CA ARG A 126 2.26 -8.36 6.99
C ARG A 126 1.34 -8.77 8.14
N GLU A 127 1.89 -8.89 9.34
CA GLU A 127 1.14 -9.24 10.54
C GLU A 127 0.04 -8.23 10.82
N ASP A 128 0.35 -6.93 10.68
CA ASP A 128 -0.60 -5.85 10.91
C ASP A 128 -1.70 -5.86 9.85
N ALA A 129 -1.34 -6.10 8.59
CA ALA A 129 -2.31 -6.24 7.52
C ALA A 129 -3.24 -7.44 7.75
N GLN A 130 -2.72 -8.58 8.18
CA GLN A 130 -3.51 -9.77 8.49
C GLN A 130 -4.49 -9.54 9.64
N GLU A 131 -4.11 -8.79 10.67
CA GLU A 131 -5.01 -8.41 11.77
C GLU A 131 -6.18 -7.54 11.30
N ILE A 132 -5.92 -6.58 10.41
CA ILE A 132 -6.97 -5.75 9.81
C ILE A 132 -7.98 -6.61 9.06
N ILE A 133 -7.52 -7.60 8.30
CA ILE A 133 -8.37 -8.53 7.57
C ILE A 133 -9.23 -9.35 8.49
N LYS A 134 -8.65 -9.89 9.54
CA LYS A 134 -9.39 -10.70 10.52
C LYS A 134 -10.52 -9.89 11.14
N LYS A 135 -10.25 -8.63 11.50
CA LYS A 135 -11.26 -7.71 12.04
C LYS A 135 -12.38 -7.45 11.03
N TYR A 136 -12.02 -7.21 9.76
CA TYR A 136 -12.98 -6.96 8.70
C TYR A 136 -13.88 -8.19 8.45
N ARG A 137 -13.29 -9.37 8.30
CA ARG A 137 -14.04 -10.62 8.11
C ARG A 137 -14.97 -10.97 9.26
N LYS A 138 -14.63 -10.61 10.50
CA LYS A 138 -15.52 -10.78 11.65
C LYS A 138 -16.74 -9.87 11.58
N ARG A 139 -16.58 -8.63 11.10
CA ARG A 139 -17.69 -7.67 10.94
C ARG A 139 -18.65 -8.07 9.84
N ASP A 140 -18.13 -8.61 8.75
CA ASP A 140 -18.93 -9.01 7.58
C ASP A 140 -19.78 -10.28 7.83
N ARG A 141 -19.49 -11.03 8.90
CA ARG A 141 -20.25 -12.21 9.33
C ARG A 141 -21.35 -11.92 10.36
N LEU A 142 -21.47 -10.71 10.82
CA LEU A 142 -22.48 -10.24 11.76
C LEU A 142 -23.61 -9.50 11.02
#